data_17172854d9bef230ac43a280f5c447ff
#
_entry.id   17172854d9bef230ac43a280f5c447ff
#
_cell.length_a   1.000
_cell.length_b   1.000
_cell.length_c   1.000
_cell.angle_alpha   90.00
_cell.angle_beta   90.00
_cell.angle_gamma   90.00
#
_symmetry.space_group_name_H-M   'P 1'
#
loop_
_entity.id
_entity.type
_entity.pdbx_description
1 polymer ?
#
loop_
_entity_poly.entity_id
_entity_poly.type
_entity_poly.pdbx_seq_one_letter_code
_entity_poly.pdbx_strand_id
1 'polypeptide(L)'
;MSIRRIRAIDLETSGDAATDVCEIGWQDVVSIDGGAWQLNDERGQLYVNPGRPISPQTMAVHHILDAFVKDAPLWRHIAPEILQPQGGVTALAAHRAAFEQRYCPPRLTGGAPWICTWKSALRIWPQLSGFSNQMLRYQRMPEGLVHELGLPAHRAMPDAYVTAHHLRDQLNETSVEQLLVWSRLPGLLPRVRSGPERGKDWHSVNIEALDALMRDRDLDTRYSAKIEMDRRRGEVDPAASPAAQKSLF
;
A
#
# COMPACT_ATOMS: atom_id res chain seq x y z
N MET A 1 20.54 13.24 -16.97
CA MET A 1 19.28 12.49 -16.93
C MET A 1 19.02 12.08 -15.49
N SER A 2 18.03 12.66 -14.83
CA SER A 2 17.67 12.38 -13.44
C SER A 2 16.51 11.37 -13.44
N ILE A 3 16.69 10.23 -12.77
CA ILE A 3 15.67 9.20 -12.66
C ILE A 3 15.23 9.12 -11.19
N ARG A 4 13.96 9.40 -10.92
CA ARG A 4 13.34 9.09 -9.64
C ARG A 4 12.66 7.72 -9.77
N ARG A 5 12.90 6.83 -8.79
CA ARG A 5 12.36 5.47 -8.78
C ARG A 5 11.61 5.22 -7.48
N ILE A 6 10.44 4.64 -7.58
CA ILE A 6 9.71 4.07 -6.45
C ILE A 6 9.44 2.61 -6.77
N ARG A 7 9.86 1.71 -5.89
CA ARG A 7 9.64 0.27 -6.05
C ARG A 7 8.39 -0.16 -5.30
N ALA A 8 7.38 -0.59 -6.03
CA ALA A 8 6.23 -1.28 -5.46
C ALA A 8 6.62 -2.73 -5.19
N ILE A 9 6.34 -3.22 -4.00
CA ILE A 9 6.57 -4.61 -3.60
C ILE A 9 5.32 -5.23 -3.01
N ASP A 10 5.30 -6.55 -3.03
CA ASP A 10 4.35 -7.40 -2.32
C ASP A 10 5.08 -8.62 -1.79
N LEU A 11 4.66 -9.15 -0.64
CA LEU A 11 5.26 -10.29 0.02
C LEU A 11 4.21 -11.37 0.30
N GLU A 12 4.56 -12.62 0.01
CA GLU A 12 3.85 -13.77 0.55
C GLU A 12 4.64 -14.34 1.73
N THR A 13 3.92 -14.80 2.76
CA THR A 13 4.53 -15.22 4.02
C THR A 13 4.01 -16.56 4.52
N SER A 14 4.88 -17.28 5.22
CA SER A 14 4.54 -18.54 5.89
C SER A 14 3.94 -18.33 7.30
N GLY A 15 3.99 -17.10 7.83
CA GLY A 15 3.55 -16.72 9.16
C GLY A 15 3.93 -15.28 9.52
N ASP A 16 3.98 -14.95 10.81
CA ASP A 16 4.14 -13.57 11.32
C ASP A 16 5.56 -13.20 11.79
N ALA A 17 6.52 -14.13 11.80
CA ALA A 17 7.89 -13.80 12.17
C ALA A 17 8.59 -13.03 11.04
N ALA A 18 9.53 -12.15 11.38
CA ALA A 18 10.25 -11.31 10.41
C ALA A 18 11.06 -12.10 9.35
N THR A 19 11.23 -13.40 9.53
CA THR A 19 11.90 -14.32 8.59
C THR A 19 10.92 -15.08 7.70
N ASP A 20 9.62 -14.94 7.91
CA ASP A 20 8.59 -15.79 7.32
C ASP A 20 8.24 -15.47 5.86
N VAL A 21 9.03 -14.64 5.18
CA VAL A 21 8.84 -14.36 3.76
C VAL A 21 9.07 -15.63 2.95
N CYS A 22 8.13 -16.01 2.10
CA CYS A 22 8.24 -17.14 1.18
C CYS A 22 8.21 -16.76 -0.31
N GLU A 23 7.76 -15.55 -0.65
CA GLU A 23 7.90 -14.96 -1.99
C GLU A 23 8.00 -13.45 -1.87
N ILE A 24 8.77 -12.83 -2.77
CA ILE A 24 8.76 -11.40 -3.02
C ILE A 24 8.50 -11.13 -4.49
N GLY A 25 7.65 -10.13 -4.75
CA GLY A 25 7.44 -9.54 -6.07
C GLY A 25 7.70 -8.05 -6.05
N TRP A 26 8.15 -7.50 -7.18
CA TRP A 26 8.33 -6.06 -7.32
C TRP A 26 8.06 -5.57 -8.74
N GLN A 27 7.69 -4.30 -8.82
CA GLN A 27 7.58 -3.52 -10.05
C GLN A 27 8.00 -2.08 -9.77
N ASP A 28 8.90 -1.55 -10.60
CA ASP A 28 9.34 -0.16 -10.47
C ASP A 28 8.41 0.81 -11.21
N VAL A 29 8.21 1.96 -10.59
CA VAL A 29 7.54 3.15 -11.15
C VAL A 29 8.57 4.27 -11.18
N VAL A 30 8.77 4.88 -12.35
CA VAL A 30 9.84 5.86 -12.57
C VAL A 30 9.31 7.17 -13.14
N SER A 31 10.00 8.26 -12.80
CA SER A 31 9.86 9.57 -13.46
C SER A 31 11.25 9.99 -13.95
N ILE A 32 11.33 10.38 -15.22
CA ILE A 32 12.57 10.78 -15.89
C ILE A 32 12.52 12.30 -16.07
N ASP A 33 13.57 12.98 -15.60
CA ASP A 33 13.73 14.45 -15.67
C ASP A 33 12.50 15.24 -15.19
N GLY A 34 11.78 14.69 -14.17
CA GLY A 34 10.59 15.31 -13.60
C GLY A 34 9.31 15.15 -14.44
N GLY A 35 9.34 14.32 -15.48
CA GLY A 35 8.17 13.98 -16.28
C GLY A 35 7.15 13.10 -15.54
N ALA A 36 6.09 12.74 -16.24
CA ALA A 36 5.04 11.87 -15.71
C ALA A 36 5.60 10.54 -15.20
N TRP A 37 4.99 10.00 -14.14
CA TRP A 37 5.33 8.70 -13.60
C TRP A 37 4.77 7.59 -14.50
N GLN A 38 5.59 6.58 -14.75
CA GLN A 38 5.24 5.43 -15.59
C GLN A 38 5.88 4.15 -15.05
N LEU A 39 5.29 3.00 -15.35
CA LEU A 39 5.95 1.73 -15.09
C LEU A 39 7.12 1.57 -16.08
N ASN A 40 8.20 0.96 -15.61
CA ASN A 40 9.29 0.51 -16.48
C ASN A 40 9.34 -1.03 -16.52
N ASP A 41 10.34 -1.60 -17.21
CA ASP A 41 10.48 -3.05 -17.35
C ASP A 41 11.14 -3.72 -16.12
N GLU A 42 11.56 -2.95 -15.12
CA GLU A 42 12.18 -3.45 -13.89
C GLU A 42 11.15 -4.06 -12.95
N ARG A 43 10.90 -5.33 -13.13
CA ARG A 43 10.01 -6.16 -12.31
C ARG A 43 10.59 -7.54 -12.12
N GLY A 44 10.15 -8.22 -11.09
CA GLY A 44 10.56 -9.60 -10.85
C GLY A 44 9.86 -10.23 -9.68
N GLN A 45 10.17 -11.50 -9.50
CA GLN A 45 9.75 -12.29 -8.34
C GLN A 45 10.83 -13.29 -7.98
N LEU A 46 10.90 -13.62 -6.69
CA LEU A 46 11.77 -14.65 -6.18
C LEU A 46 11.06 -15.40 -5.06
N TYR A 47 11.20 -16.73 -5.08
CA TYR A 47 10.92 -17.53 -3.91
C TYR A 47 11.98 -17.30 -2.83
N VAL A 48 11.56 -17.41 -1.59
CA VAL A 48 12.37 -17.20 -0.40
C VAL A 48 12.18 -18.39 0.52
N ASN A 49 13.26 -18.92 1.07
CA ASN A 49 13.17 -19.95 2.09
C ASN A 49 12.85 -19.31 3.45
N PRO A 50 11.68 -19.55 4.03
CA PRO A 50 11.33 -19.00 5.35
C PRO A 50 12.09 -19.67 6.51
N GLY A 51 12.84 -20.75 6.23
CA GLY A 51 13.57 -21.51 7.24
C GLY A 51 12.70 -22.39 8.14
N ARG A 52 11.41 -22.52 7.82
CA ARG A 52 10.42 -23.36 8.51
C ARG A 52 9.28 -23.75 7.58
N PRO A 53 8.49 -24.78 7.90
CA PRO A 53 7.34 -25.17 7.09
C PRO A 53 6.31 -24.04 6.93
N ILE A 54 5.74 -23.94 5.75
CA ILE A 54 4.64 -23.02 5.43
C ILE A 54 3.35 -23.60 6.03
N SER A 55 2.55 -22.75 6.69
CA SER A 55 1.30 -23.21 7.30
C SER A 55 0.25 -23.55 6.24
N PRO A 56 -0.63 -24.54 6.46
CA PRO A 56 -1.75 -24.81 5.56
C PRO A 56 -2.65 -23.59 5.34
N GLN A 57 -2.79 -22.73 6.35
CA GLN A 57 -3.61 -21.52 6.28
C GLN A 57 -3.06 -20.52 5.25
N THR A 58 -1.74 -20.31 5.24
CA THR A 58 -1.10 -19.41 4.28
C THR A 58 -0.99 -20.06 2.91
N MET A 59 -0.68 -21.38 2.82
CA MET A 59 -0.73 -22.14 1.58
C MET A 59 -2.10 -22.05 0.87
N ALA A 60 -3.19 -22.05 1.64
CA ALA A 60 -4.54 -21.92 1.08
C ALA A 60 -4.81 -20.53 0.46
N VAL A 61 -3.98 -19.52 0.74
CA VAL A 61 -4.09 -18.17 0.20
C VAL A 61 -3.20 -18.01 -1.04
N HIS A 62 -1.90 -18.26 -0.92
CA HIS A 62 -0.93 -18.00 -1.98
C HIS A 62 -0.49 -19.23 -2.79
N HIS A 63 -0.88 -20.44 -2.37
CA HIS A 63 -0.61 -21.74 -3.03
C HIS A 63 0.89 -22.07 -3.20
N ILE A 64 1.78 -21.48 -2.38
CA ILE A 64 3.21 -21.78 -2.38
C ILE A 64 3.44 -22.95 -1.43
N LEU A 65 4.07 -24.02 -1.95
CA LEU A 65 4.38 -25.22 -1.19
C LEU A 65 5.83 -25.20 -0.68
N ASP A 66 6.11 -25.90 0.41
CA ASP A 66 7.47 -26.06 0.94
C ASP A 66 8.46 -26.54 -0.14
N ALA A 67 8.02 -27.40 -1.04
CA ALA A 67 8.85 -27.91 -2.15
C ALA A 67 9.36 -26.80 -3.09
N PHE A 68 8.65 -25.67 -3.20
CA PHE A 68 9.04 -24.56 -4.08
C PHE A 68 10.11 -23.67 -3.44
N VAL A 69 10.14 -23.61 -2.11
CA VAL A 69 10.97 -22.66 -1.37
C VAL A 69 12.16 -23.30 -0.65
N LYS A 70 12.23 -24.64 -0.55
CA LYS A 70 13.24 -25.36 0.24
C LYS A 70 14.69 -25.04 -0.16
N ASP A 71 14.94 -24.85 -1.46
CA ASP A 71 16.25 -24.57 -2.02
C ASP A 71 16.43 -23.06 -2.36
N ALA A 72 15.44 -22.23 -2.04
CA ALA A 72 15.49 -20.78 -2.26
C ALA A 72 16.42 -20.09 -1.24
N PRO A 73 16.96 -18.92 -1.56
CA PRO A 73 17.79 -18.16 -0.62
C PRO A 73 16.97 -17.66 0.57
N LEU A 74 17.67 -17.42 1.70
CA LEU A 74 17.05 -16.83 2.88
C LEU A 74 16.77 -15.32 2.66
N TRP A 75 15.68 -14.82 3.22
CA TRP A 75 15.25 -13.42 3.10
C TRP A 75 16.37 -12.40 3.40
N ARG A 76 17.09 -12.58 4.50
CA ARG A 76 18.17 -11.66 4.90
C ARG A 76 19.31 -11.53 3.88
N HIS A 77 19.47 -12.48 2.97
CA HIS A 77 20.56 -12.48 1.98
C HIS A 77 20.17 -11.74 0.71
N ILE A 78 18.90 -11.82 0.29
CA ILE A 78 18.45 -11.22 -0.98
C ILE A 78 17.70 -9.91 -0.80
N ALA A 79 17.10 -9.69 0.36
CA ALA A 79 16.31 -8.48 0.60
C ALA A 79 17.08 -7.17 0.37
N PRO A 80 18.34 -7.01 0.82
CA PRO A 80 19.07 -5.77 0.58
C PRO A 80 19.25 -5.45 -0.91
N GLU A 81 19.54 -6.45 -1.73
CA GLU A 81 19.74 -6.27 -3.17
C GLU A 81 18.43 -5.87 -3.88
N ILE A 82 17.31 -6.53 -3.49
CA ILE A 82 16.00 -6.24 -4.08
C ILE A 82 15.47 -4.89 -3.61
N LEU A 83 15.57 -4.60 -2.31
CA LEU A 83 14.98 -3.39 -1.71
C LEU A 83 15.85 -2.13 -1.91
N GLN A 84 17.13 -2.32 -2.25
CA GLN A 84 18.10 -1.26 -2.52
C GLN A 84 18.76 -1.48 -3.89
N PRO A 85 18.00 -1.45 -5.01
CA PRO A 85 18.57 -1.72 -6.33
C PRO A 85 19.62 -0.69 -6.70
N GLN A 86 20.47 -1.02 -7.67
CA GLN A 86 21.47 -0.08 -8.19
C GLN A 86 20.81 1.23 -8.62
N GLY A 87 21.38 2.36 -8.21
CA GLY A 87 20.80 3.69 -8.39
C GLY A 87 19.78 4.09 -7.32
N GLY A 88 19.48 3.22 -6.36
CA GLY A 88 18.62 3.49 -5.21
C GLY A 88 17.14 3.63 -5.56
N VAL A 89 16.36 3.89 -4.53
CA VAL A 89 14.92 4.19 -4.61
C VAL A 89 14.61 5.49 -3.85
N THR A 90 13.68 6.28 -4.35
CA THR A 90 13.13 7.45 -3.64
C THR A 90 12.25 7.01 -2.48
N ALA A 91 11.53 5.90 -2.66
CA ALA A 91 10.68 5.26 -1.65
C ALA A 91 10.42 3.80 -2.05
N LEU A 92 10.03 2.98 -1.07
CA LEU A 92 9.35 1.72 -1.29
C LEU A 92 7.83 1.96 -1.21
N ALA A 93 7.04 1.15 -1.88
CA ALA A 93 5.59 1.22 -1.84
C ALA A 93 4.99 -0.17 -1.71
N ALA A 94 3.85 -0.26 -0.99
CA ALA A 94 3.07 -1.48 -0.92
C ALA A 94 1.59 -1.16 -0.68
N HIS A 95 0.72 -2.10 -0.98
CA HIS A 95 -0.69 -1.97 -0.66
C HIS A 95 -0.94 -2.44 0.78
N ARG A 96 -1.22 -1.48 1.72
CA ARG A 96 -1.19 -1.68 3.18
C ARG A 96 0.24 -1.87 3.73
N ALA A 97 1.16 -1.02 3.31
CA ALA A 97 2.60 -1.10 3.57
C ALA A 97 3.03 -1.44 5.02
N ALA A 98 2.16 -1.27 6.01
CA ALA A 98 2.43 -1.70 7.39
C ALA A 98 2.65 -3.22 7.52
N PHE A 99 2.14 -4.02 6.57
CA PHE A 99 2.41 -5.45 6.52
C PHE A 99 3.86 -5.70 6.08
N GLU A 100 4.28 -5.16 4.94
CA GLU A 100 5.63 -5.37 4.39
C GLU A 100 6.71 -4.80 5.31
N GLN A 101 6.44 -3.67 5.97
CA GLN A 101 7.37 -3.04 6.92
C GLN A 101 7.77 -3.97 8.08
N ARG A 102 6.93 -4.93 8.48
CA ARG A 102 7.27 -5.91 9.52
C ARG A 102 8.43 -6.82 9.09
N TYR A 103 8.50 -7.12 7.79
CA TYR A 103 9.51 -8.01 7.20
C TYR A 103 10.70 -7.26 6.59
N CYS A 104 10.56 -5.95 6.37
CA CYS A 104 11.52 -5.07 5.72
C CYS A 104 12.03 -3.97 6.68
N PRO A 105 12.74 -4.32 7.76
CA PRO A 105 13.28 -3.32 8.69
C PRO A 105 14.32 -2.42 8.01
N PRO A 106 14.63 -1.24 8.59
CA PRO A 106 15.52 -0.23 7.97
C PRO A 106 16.88 -0.78 7.50
N ARG A 107 17.44 -1.78 8.21
CA ARG A 107 18.71 -2.42 7.81
C ARG A 107 18.63 -3.14 6.44
N LEU A 108 17.43 -3.59 6.02
CA LEU A 108 17.24 -4.23 4.72
C LEU A 108 16.86 -3.23 3.62
N THR A 109 16.26 -2.09 3.98
CA THR A 109 15.75 -1.08 3.05
C THR A 109 16.67 0.12 2.86
N GLY A 110 17.83 0.16 3.57
CA GLY A 110 18.67 1.36 3.61
C GLY A 110 17.98 2.59 4.22
N GLY A 111 16.90 2.39 4.98
CA GLY A 111 16.10 3.47 5.55
C GLY A 111 15.16 4.16 4.55
N ALA A 112 14.92 3.58 3.37
CA ALA A 112 13.99 4.14 2.40
C ALA A 112 12.60 4.37 3.02
N PRO A 113 11.96 5.53 2.77
CA PRO A 113 10.61 5.80 3.26
C PRO A 113 9.58 4.95 2.51
N TRP A 114 8.37 4.84 3.10
CA TRP A 114 7.31 3.99 2.57
C TRP A 114 6.09 4.77 2.13
N ILE A 115 5.55 4.41 0.96
CA ILE A 115 4.25 4.83 0.47
C ILE A 115 3.26 3.68 0.65
N CYS A 116 2.12 3.97 1.29
CA CYS A 116 1.00 3.06 1.44
C CYS A 116 -0.07 3.40 0.40
N THR A 117 -0.13 2.67 -0.70
CA THR A 117 -1.08 2.92 -1.78
C THR A 117 -2.54 2.80 -1.34
N TRP A 118 -2.84 1.96 -0.33
CA TRP A 118 -4.16 1.87 0.26
C TRP A 118 -4.58 3.18 0.97
N LYS A 119 -3.71 3.76 1.82
CA LYS A 119 -4.00 5.01 2.51
C LYS A 119 -4.15 6.20 1.56
N SER A 120 -3.37 6.17 0.49
CA SER A 120 -3.46 7.16 -0.59
C SER A 120 -4.77 7.01 -1.37
N ALA A 121 -5.17 5.78 -1.71
CA ALA A 121 -6.42 5.51 -2.42
C ALA A 121 -7.66 5.99 -1.65
N LEU A 122 -7.69 5.82 -0.33
CA LEU A 122 -8.78 6.32 0.52
C LEU A 122 -8.97 7.84 0.40
N ARG A 123 -7.91 8.59 0.11
CA ARG A 123 -7.92 10.06 0.01
C ARG A 123 -8.14 10.56 -1.41
N ILE A 124 -7.54 9.88 -2.38
CA ILE A 124 -7.60 10.30 -3.79
C ILE A 124 -8.91 9.85 -4.43
N TRP A 125 -9.41 8.64 -4.07
CA TRP A 125 -10.59 8.04 -4.69
C TRP A 125 -11.68 7.67 -3.65
N PRO A 126 -12.10 8.58 -2.76
CA PRO A 126 -12.99 8.27 -1.64
C PRO A 126 -14.39 7.79 -2.08
N GLN A 127 -14.77 8.04 -3.34
CA GLN A 127 -16.04 7.63 -3.94
C GLN A 127 -16.13 6.13 -4.23
N LEU A 128 -14.99 5.40 -4.25
CA LEU A 128 -14.97 3.99 -4.58
C LEU A 128 -15.60 3.13 -3.46
N SER A 129 -16.17 1.99 -3.83
CA SER A 129 -16.88 1.11 -2.91
C SER A 129 -15.96 0.12 -2.17
N GLY A 130 -14.73 -0.07 -2.62
CA GLY A 130 -13.78 -0.99 -2.01
C GLY A 130 -12.33 -0.64 -2.33
N PHE A 131 -11.43 -0.96 -1.41
CA PHE A 131 -10.04 -0.50 -1.42
C PHE A 131 -9.03 -1.65 -1.27
N SER A 132 -9.40 -2.90 -1.49
CA SER A 132 -8.40 -3.96 -1.67
C SER A 132 -7.71 -3.80 -3.02
N ASN A 133 -6.50 -4.37 -3.17
CA ASN A 133 -5.70 -4.23 -4.37
C ASN A 133 -6.50 -4.61 -5.63
N GLN A 134 -7.15 -5.76 -5.61
CA GLN A 134 -7.96 -6.24 -6.73
C GLN A 134 -9.28 -5.45 -6.91
N MET A 135 -9.93 -4.99 -5.82
CA MET A 135 -11.13 -4.15 -5.94
C MET A 135 -10.82 -2.82 -6.63
N LEU A 136 -9.71 -2.16 -6.26
CA LEU A 136 -9.25 -0.95 -6.93
C LEU A 136 -8.95 -1.22 -8.40
N ARG A 137 -8.29 -2.35 -8.71
CA ARG A 137 -8.01 -2.75 -10.09
C ARG A 137 -9.26 -2.78 -10.95
N TYR A 138 -10.29 -3.51 -10.50
CA TYR A 138 -11.52 -3.70 -11.31
C TYR A 138 -12.44 -2.49 -11.30
N GLN A 139 -12.45 -1.68 -10.24
CA GLN A 139 -13.23 -0.43 -10.23
C GLN A 139 -12.61 0.66 -11.10
N ARG A 140 -11.27 0.72 -11.20
CA ARG A 140 -10.56 1.79 -11.89
C ARG A 140 -10.10 1.40 -13.28
N MET A 141 -9.89 0.10 -13.54
CA MET A 141 -9.33 -0.40 -14.81
C MET A 141 -8.12 0.43 -15.25
N PRO A 142 -7.00 0.45 -14.47
CA PRO A 142 -5.86 1.32 -14.75
C PRO A 142 -5.35 1.15 -16.18
N GLU A 143 -5.08 2.26 -16.86
CA GLU A 143 -4.59 2.25 -18.23
C GLU A 143 -3.28 1.46 -18.35
N GLY A 144 -3.14 0.65 -19.41
CA GLY A 144 -1.94 -0.15 -19.67
C GLY A 144 -1.76 -1.35 -18.75
N LEU A 145 -2.68 -1.63 -17.83
CA LEU A 145 -2.62 -2.84 -17.01
C LEU A 145 -2.99 -4.06 -17.86
N VAL A 146 -2.02 -4.96 -18.03
CA VAL A 146 -2.23 -6.24 -18.72
C VAL A 146 -2.89 -7.22 -17.74
N HIS A 147 -4.06 -7.77 -18.14
CA HIS A 147 -4.90 -8.57 -17.24
C HIS A 147 -4.15 -9.77 -16.66
N GLU A 148 -3.45 -10.51 -17.51
CA GLU A 148 -2.77 -11.76 -17.17
C GLU A 148 -1.58 -11.53 -16.20
N LEU A 149 -0.89 -10.38 -16.32
CA LEU A 149 0.23 -10.04 -15.43
C LEU A 149 -0.21 -9.71 -13.99
N GLY A 150 -1.46 -9.31 -13.79
CA GLY A 150 -2.04 -9.08 -12.47
C GLY A 150 -2.74 -10.30 -11.89
N LEU A 151 -2.44 -11.52 -12.38
CA LEU A 151 -3.04 -12.78 -11.93
C LEU A 151 -1.97 -13.87 -11.79
N PRO A 152 -2.21 -14.88 -10.94
CA PRO A 152 -3.31 -14.93 -9.95
C PRO A 152 -3.09 -13.93 -8.82
N ALA A 153 -4.18 -13.49 -8.20
CA ALA A 153 -4.11 -12.74 -6.95
C ALA A 153 -3.46 -13.60 -5.85
N HIS A 154 -2.90 -12.96 -4.84
CA HIS A 154 -2.13 -13.61 -3.79
C HIS A 154 -0.89 -14.34 -4.32
N ARG A 155 -0.23 -13.72 -5.28
CA ARG A 155 1.12 -14.00 -5.69
C ARG A 155 1.87 -12.67 -5.77
N ALA A 156 3.07 -12.67 -5.23
CA ALA A 156 3.78 -11.43 -4.94
C ALA A 156 4.01 -10.55 -6.18
N MET A 157 4.43 -11.10 -7.33
CA MET A 157 4.65 -10.26 -8.53
C MET A 157 3.35 -9.73 -9.16
N PRO A 158 2.29 -10.53 -9.38
CA PRO A 158 1.00 -10.04 -9.83
C PRO A 158 0.42 -8.93 -8.94
N ASP A 159 0.49 -9.07 -7.61
CA ASP A 159 -0.03 -8.07 -6.68
C ASP A 159 0.86 -6.81 -6.61
N ALA A 160 2.20 -6.95 -6.67
CA ALA A 160 3.12 -5.81 -6.82
C ALA A 160 2.90 -5.04 -8.13
N TYR A 161 2.65 -5.76 -9.24
CA TYR A 161 2.34 -5.15 -10.54
C TYR A 161 1.04 -4.32 -10.49
N VAL A 162 -0.03 -4.86 -9.93
CA VAL A 162 -1.29 -4.13 -9.74
C VAL A 162 -1.09 -2.91 -8.82
N THR A 163 -0.34 -3.09 -7.72
CA THR A 163 0.02 -2.02 -6.79
C THR A 163 0.80 -0.90 -7.50
N ALA A 164 1.72 -1.24 -8.41
CA ALA A 164 2.50 -0.27 -9.18
C ALA A 164 1.62 0.58 -10.11
N HIS A 165 0.58 0.00 -10.72
CA HIS A 165 -0.39 0.77 -11.50
C HIS A 165 -1.18 1.76 -10.64
N HIS A 166 -1.63 1.35 -9.44
CA HIS A 166 -2.28 2.28 -8.51
C HIS A 166 -1.32 3.37 -8.07
N LEU A 167 -0.07 3.03 -7.76
CA LEU A 167 0.96 3.98 -7.36
C LEU A 167 1.26 5.01 -8.46
N ARG A 168 1.42 4.56 -9.71
CA ARG A 168 1.63 5.46 -10.87
C ARG A 168 0.52 6.50 -10.98
N ASP A 169 -0.73 6.03 -10.91
CA ASP A 169 -1.87 6.91 -11.03
C ASP A 169 -1.94 7.91 -9.87
N GLN A 170 -1.66 7.45 -8.64
CA GLN A 170 -1.59 8.31 -7.45
C GLN A 170 -0.48 9.37 -7.56
N LEU A 171 0.69 8.98 -8.09
CA LEU A 171 1.83 9.88 -8.29
C LEU A 171 1.59 10.91 -9.41
N ASN A 172 0.72 10.61 -10.36
CA ASN A 172 0.30 11.56 -11.39
C ASN A 172 -0.84 12.48 -10.92
N GLU A 173 -1.48 12.17 -9.79
CA GLU A 173 -2.50 13.02 -9.16
C GLU A 173 -1.94 13.90 -8.02
N THR A 174 -0.84 13.47 -7.37
CA THR A 174 -0.24 14.20 -6.24
C THR A 174 1.25 13.93 -6.10
N SER A 175 1.93 14.72 -5.25
CA SER A 175 3.38 14.59 -5.07
C SER A 175 3.79 13.37 -4.22
N VAL A 176 5.05 12.94 -4.39
CA VAL A 176 5.66 11.89 -3.55
C VAL A 176 5.63 12.29 -2.08
N GLU A 177 5.92 13.53 -1.80
CA GLU A 177 5.97 14.12 -0.46
C GLU A 177 4.59 14.00 0.23
N GLN A 178 3.52 14.30 -0.51
CA GLN A 178 2.16 14.17 -0.02
C GLN A 178 1.79 12.71 0.25
N LEU A 179 2.16 11.79 -0.65
CA LEU A 179 1.93 10.35 -0.44
C LEU A 179 2.67 9.82 0.80
N LEU A 180 3.90 10.30 1.04
CA LEU A 180 4.67 9.96 2.24
C LEU A 180 4.02 10.51 3.52
N VAL A 181 3.48 11.74 3.50
CA VAL A 181 2.71 12.30 4.62
C VAL A 181 1.51 11.43 4.93
N TRP A 182 0.67 11.12 3.92
CA TRP A 182 -0.51 10.29 4.11
C TRP A 182 -0.19 8.87 4.59
N SER A 183 0.96 8.33 4.20
CA SER A 183 1.39 6.99 4.60
C SER A 183 1.74 6.89 6.09
N ARG A 184 2.16 7.99 6.71
CA ARG A 184 2.45 8.07 8.15
C ARG A 184 1.19 8.27 9.00
N LEU A 185 0.13 8.85 8.43
CA LEU A 185 -1.16 9.03 9.09
C LEU A 185 -1.97 7.72 9.08
N PRO A 186 -2.98 7.59 9.96
CA PRO A 186 -3.98 6.53 9.80
C PRO A 186 -4.74 6.64 8.47
N GLY A 187 -5.41 5.57 8.06
CA GLY A 187 -6.32 5.60 6.92
C GLY A 187 -7.48 6.56 7.15
N LEU A 188 -7.75 7.44 6.19
CA LEU A 188 -8.94 8.29 6.21
C LEU A 188 -10.08 7.54 5.53
N LEU A 189 -10.91 6.87 6.32
CA LEU A 189 -12.00 6.03 5.79
C LEU A 189 -13.07 6.91 5.14
N PRO A 190 -13.52 6.61 3.92
CA PRO A 190 -14.61 7.37 3.28
C PRO A 190 -15.96 7.19 3.99
N ARG A 191 -16.16 6.02 4.62
CA ARG A 191 -17.39 5.65 5.33
C ARG A 191 -17.08 4.93 6.63
N VAL A 192 -18.05 4.96 7.55
CA VAL A 192 -17.97 4.21 8.80
C VAL A 192 -17.86 2.72 8.51
N ARG A 193 -16.87 2.05 9.11
CA ARG A 193 -16.50 0.67 8.78
C ARG A 193 -17.25 -0.38 9.56
N SER A 194 -17.66 -0.08 10.78
CA SER A 194 -18.21 -1.04 11.74
C SER A 194 -19.26 -0.41 12.65
N GLY A 195 -19.95 -1.25 13.44
CA GLY A 195 -20.94 -0.82 14.41
C GLY A 195 -22.27 -0.40 13.79
N PRO A 196 -23.18 0.22 14.58
CA PRO A 196 -24.51 0.63 14.15
C PRO A 196 -24.53 1.63 12.99
N GLU A 197 -23.44 2.43 12.88
CA GLU A 197 -23.30 3.47 11.84
C GLU A 197 -22.64 2.94 10.56
N ARG A 198 -22.36 1.65 10.46
CA ARG A 198 -21.65 1.03 9.33
C ARG A 198 -22.26 1.42 7.98
N GLY A 199 -21.38 1.84 7.05
CA GLY A 199 -21.74 2.21 5.68
C GLY A 199 -22.19 3.66 5.51
N LYS A 200 -22.47 4.38 6.61
CA LYS A 200 -22.83 5.81 6.54
C LYS A 200 -21.62 6.67 6.15
N ASP A 201 -21.92 7.73 5.45
CA ASP A 201 -20.97 8.84 5.25
C ASP A 201 -20.75 9.57 6.59
N TRP A 202 -19.52 9.96 6.88
CA TRP A 202 -19.15 10.58 8.16
C TRP A 202 -19.98 11.81 8.49
N HIS A 203 -20.32 12.64 7.50
CA HIS A 203 -21.13 13.84 7.69
C HIS A 203 -22.58 13.54 8.18
N SER A 204 -23.10 12.34 7.95
CA SER A 204 -24.43 11.92 8.36
C SER A 204 -24.48 11.27 9.76
N VAL A 205 -23.33 11.01 10.37
CA VAL A 205 -23.22 10.45 11.72
C VAL A 205 -23.52 11.52 12.76
N ASN A 206 -24.35 11.26 13.76
CA ASN A 206 -24.62 12.23 14.82
C ASN A 206 -23.42 12.42 15.77
N ILE A 207 -23.46 13.49 16.59
CA ILE A 207 -22.33 13.89 17.44
C ILE A 207 -22.00 12.82 18.50
N GLU A 208 -23.02 12.23 19.09
CA GLU A 208 -22.86 11.19 20.12
C GLU A 208 -22.19 9.94 19.56
N ALA A 209 -22.59 9.52 18.37
CA ALA A 209 -21.97 8.39 17.67
C ALA A 209 -20.56 8.71 17.22
N LEU A 210 -20.28 9.95 16.74
CA LEU A 210 -18.91 10.38 16.41
C LEU A 210 -18.01 10.35 17.65
N ASP A 211 -18.49 10.84 18.79
CA ASP A 211 -17.73 10.82 20.04
C ASP A 211 -17.42 9.38 20.49
N ALA A 212 -18.35 8.46 20.31
CA ALA A 212 -18.12 7.03 20.56
C ALA A 212 -17.07 6.44 19.58
N LEU A 213 -17.17 6.74 18.29
CA LEU A 213 -16.26 6.26 17.26
C LEU A 213 -14.82 6.84 17.43
N MET A 214 -14.67 8.01 18.01
CA MET A 214 -13.35 8.56 18.39
C MET A 214 -12.64 7.75 19.48
N ARG A 215 -13.35 6.81 20.15
CA ARG A 215 -12.79 5.87 21.14
C ARG A 215 -12.72 4.43 20.61
N ASP A 216 -13.03 4.20 19.32
CA ASP A 216 -12.97 2.86 18.70
C ASP A 216 -11.57 2.24 18.85
N ARG A 217 -11.49 0.91 18.85
CA ARG A 217 -10.21 0.17 18.88
C ARG A 217 -9.44 0.32 17.56
N ASP A 218 -10.16 0.44 16.44
CA ASP A 218 -9.57 0.65 15.12
C ASP A 218 -9.04 2.09 14.97
N LEU A 219 -7.74 2.20 14.72
CA LEU A 219 -7.07 3.49 14.61
C LEU A 219 -7.58 4.33 13.42
N ASP A 220 -7.92 3.69 12.31
CA ASP A 220 -8.41 4.37 11.10
C ASP A 220 -9.83 4.94 11.35
N THR A 221 -10.67 4.21 12.08
CA THR A 221 -12.00 4.66 12.51
C THR A 221 -11.89 5.87 13.45
N ARG A 222 -11.04 5.77 14.49
CA ARG A 222 -10.81 6.91 15.42
C ARG A 222 -10.35 8.17 14.69
N TYR A 223 -9.39 8.01 13.81
CA TYR A 223 -8.83 9.11 13.06
C TYR A 223 -9.88 9.75 12.16
N SER A 224 -10.66 8.96 11.43
CA SER A 224 -11.71 9.45 10.53
C SER A 224 -12.83 10.17 11.29
N ALA A 225 -13.25 9.63 12.43
CA ALA A 225 -14.23 10.29 13.31
C ALA A 225 -13.70 11.62 13.85
N LYS A 226 -12.43 11.67 14.26
CA LYS A 226 -11.78 12.91 14.71
C LYS A 226 -11.75 13.97 13.60
N ILE A 227 -11.33 13.62 12.39
CA ILE A 227 -11.28 14.55 11.24
C ILE A 227 -12.68 15.12 10.95
N GLU A 228 -13.73 14.30 11.01
CA GLU A 228 -15.10 14.80 10.82
C GLU A 228 -15.53 15.72 11.96
N MET A 229 -15.18 15.40 13.22
CA MET A 229 -15.46 16.25 14.36
C MET A 229 -14.75 17.61 14.23
N ASP A 230 -13.47 17.62 13.86
CA ASP A 230 -12.67 18.83 13.66
C ASP A 230 -13.25 19.69 12.52
N ARG A 231 -13.68 19.03 11.42
CA ARG A 231 -14.37 19.72 10.31
C ARG A 231 -15.63 20.45 10.77
N ARG A 232 -16.45 19.81 11.63
CA ARG A 232 -17.69 20.43 12.16
C ARG A 232 -17.41 21.59 13.09
N ARG A 233 -16.27 21.60 13.77
CA ARG A 233 -15.80 22.68 14.64
C ARG A 233 -15.13 23.82 13.86
N GLY A 234 -14.92 23.66 12.55
CA GLY A 234 -14.16 24.61 11.73
C GLY A 234 -12.63 24.48 11.91
N GLU A 235 -12.16 23.41 12.57
CA GLU A 235 -10.76 23.09 12.80
C GLU A 235 -10.31 22.15 11.67
N VAL A 236 -9.89 22.68 10.51
CA VAL A 236 -9.48 21.84 9.37
C VAL A 236 -8.00 21.52 9.49
N ASP A 237 -7.65 20.20 9.53
CA ASP A 237 -6.28 19.75 9.33
C ASP A 237 -5.95 19.77 7.81
N PRO A 238 -5.05 20.67 7.36
CA PRO A 238 -4.67 20.76 5.94
C PRO A 238 -4.07 19.46 5.39
N ALA A 239 -3.44 18.64 6.23
CA ALA A 239 -2.84 17.36 5.82
C ALA A 239 -3.91 16.27 5.58
N ALA A 240 -5.09 16.40 6.15
CA ALA A 240 -6.18 15.44 6.05
C ALA A 240 -7.02 15.62 4.77
N SER A 241 -7.07 16.84 4.20
CA SER A 241 -8.01 17.17 3.14
C SER A 241 -7.41 17.08 1.73
N PRO A 242 -7.97 16.27 0.82
CA PRO A 242 -7.61 16.28 -0.61
C PRO A 242 -8.09 17.58 -1.31
N ALA A 243 -9.08 18.28 -0.75
CA ALA A 243 -9.72 19.44 -1.37
C ALA A 243 -8.91 20.73 -1.27
N ALA A 244 -7.94 20.83 -0.36
CA ALA A 244 -7.17 22.07 -0.16
C ALA A 244 -6.21 22.41 -1.31
N GLN A 245 -5.87 21.43 -2.18
CA GLN A 245 -4.95 21.64 -3.31
C GLN A 245 -5.64 22.12 -4.59
N LYS A 246 -6.95 21.98 -4.76
CA LYS A 246 -7.66 22.42 -5.98
C LYS A 246 -8.08 23.91 -5.97
N SER A 247 -7.85 24.63 -4.87
CA SER A 247 -8.25 26.05 -4.74
C SER A 247 -7.08 27.05 -4.82
N LEU A 248 -5.89 26.62 -5.19
CA LEU A 248 -4.68 27.47 -5.28
C LEU A 248 -4.15 27.66 -6.71
N PHE A 249 -4.98 27.35 -7.75
CA PHE A 249 -4.68 27.69 -9.14
C PHE A 249 -5.91 28.25 -9.84
#